data_96710f322f3e08c68aa1fc8118e72dc3
#
_entry.id   96710f322f3e08c68aa1fc8118e72dc3
#
_cell.length_a   1.000
_cell.length_b   1.000
_cell.length_c   1.000
_cell.angle_alpha   90.00
_cell.angle_beta   90.00
_cell.angle_gamma   90.00
#
_symmetry.space_group_name_H-M   'P 1'
#
loop_
_entity.id
_entity.type
_entity.pdbx_description
1 polymer ?
#
loop_
_entity_poly.entity_id
_entity_poly.type
_entity_poly.pdbx_seq_one_letter_code
_entity_poly.pdbx_strand_id
1 'polypeptide(L)'
;MKKVISILCVIVMVLGLVAAFAGCEKRENVLKLYVPGQYIDEDIFEEFESWYKEQTGLSVKVKVKEFEEVENIQRDIEGAKADYDLICPSDYMVEYLISKNLVQEIDKSIIDISADGLVKPAYIDVMREYDPELKFSVPYMYGTLGILYDYSKTNAHVTSWDEYFSATYNGQRSVKQSIRDAYAAACIYNNSKKPAGSQLTIQQVFEDFSDETITAAKNTLKTALSASIWDIDNVKFDMAQGKSEASVALMWSCDAGYVMNTYEDDDGNEFEGNKNLWYCVPTEGGNVYMDNFCIGKYAVNTQAANYFLKFLCQKDIAVKNSEYAGAISPIAEAYDELYDYYMADEDGMFEDTAAGWKEMYIETMFPSAATLARCGVMKDIKTGKNALNAMWSDLVG
;
A
#
# COMPACT_ATOMS: atom_id res chain seq x y z
N MET A 1 -51.73 -4.34 -43.14
CA MET A 1 -50.67 -5.08 -42.51
C MET A 1 -49.28 -4.48 -42.75
N LYS A 2 -48.77 -4.26 -43.97
CA LYS A 2 -47.40 -3.72 -44.20
C LYS A 2 -47.16 -2.33 -43.59
N LYS A 3 -48.10 -1.41 -43.56
CA LYS A 3 -47.96 -0.08 -42.94
C LYS A 3 -47.90 -0.12 -41.42
N VAL A 4 -48.59 -1.07 -40.77
CA VAL A 4 -48.57 -1.22 -39.31
C VAL A 4 -47.25 -1.81 -38.86
N ILE A 5 -46.65 -2.76 -39.60
CA ILE A 5 -45.35 -3.35 -39.34
C ILE A 5 -44.25 -2.29 -39.51
N SER A 6 -44.30 -1.42 -40.53
CA SER A 6 -43.33 -0.33 -40.71
C SER A 6 -43.38 0.68 -39.55
N ILE A 7 -44.58 1.03 -39.05
CA ILE A 7 -44.71 1.95 -37.92
C ILE A 7 -44.18 1.30 -36.64
N LEU A 8 -44.44 0.01 -36.41
CA LEU A 8 -43.91 -0.73 -35.25
C LEU A 8 -42.33 -0.81 -35.26
N CYS A 9 -41.75 -1.07 -36.44
CA CYS A 9 -40.31 -1.09 -36.64
C CYS A 9 -39.66 0.29 -36.38
N VAL A 10 -40.28 1.38 -36.77
CA VAL A 10 -39.80 2.74 -36.51
C VAL A 10 -39.89 3.08 -35.03
N ILE A 11 -40.96 2.69 -34.33
CA ILE A 11 -41.14 2.90 -32.90
C ILE A 11 -40.07 2.09 -32.10
N VAL A 12 -39.81 0.84 -32.48
CA VAL A 12 -38.76 0.02 -31.83
C VAL A 12 -37.36 0.59 -32.10
N MET A 13 -37.10 1.12 -33.32
CA MET A 13 -35.82 1.79 -33.60
C MET A 13 -35.66 3.11 -32.83
N VAL A 14 -36.71 3.90 -32.68
CA VAL A 14 -36.68 5.15 -31.92
C VAL A 14 -36.55 4.86 -30.43
N LEU A 15 -37.23 3.85 -29.90
CA LEU A 15 -37.07 3.39 -28.51
C LEU A 15 -35.67 2.79 -28.25
N GLY A 16 -35.12 2.05 -29.22
CA GLY A 16 -33.73 1.54 -29.15
C GLY A 16 -32.70 2.66 -29.20
N LEU A 17 -32.91 3.72 -29.99
CA LEU A 17 -32.04 4.89 -30.02
C LEU A 17 -32.16 5.73 -28.74
N VAL A 18 -33.35 5.90 -28.17
CA VAL A 18 -33.52 6.59 -26.89
C VAL A 18 -32.91 5.80 -25.74
N ALA A 19 -32.99 4.47 -25.74
CA ALA A 19 -32.32 3.63 -24.76
C ALA A 19 -30.77 3.65 -24.91
N ALA A 20 -30.27 3.78 -26.16
CA ALA A 20 -28.83 3.90 -26.40
C ALA A 20 -28.26 5.28 -26.00
N PHE A 21 -29.07 6.32 -26.01
CA PHE A 21 -28.70 7.66 -25.52
C PHE A 21 -28.92 7.85 -24.00
N ALA A 22 -29.77 7.02 -23.37
CA ALA A 22 -30.00 7.08 -21.92
C ALA A 22 -28.93 6.38 -21.08
N GLY A 23 -27.95 5.70 -21.71
CA GLY A 23 -26.97 4.88 -21.04
C GLY A 23 -25.53 5.38 -21.07
N CYS A 24 -25.21 6.51 -21.69
CA CYS A 24 -23.84 7.05 -21.67
C CYS A 24 -23.79 8.15 -20.62
N GLU A 25 -23.36 7.77 -19.40
CA GLU A 25 -23.05 8.72 -18.34
C GLU A 25 -22.02 9.72 -18.86
N LYS A 26 -22.30 11.03 -18.74
CA LYS A 26 -21.33 12.04 -19.16
C LYS A 26 -20.08 11.93 -18.30
N ARG A 27 -18.90 11.99 -18.93
CA ARG A 27 -17.60 11.83 -18.21
C ARG A 27 -17.45 12.80 -17.04
N GLU A 28 -18.00 13.98 -17.13
CA GLU A 28 -18.04 15.01 -16.08
C GLU A 28 -18.85 14.62 -14.84
N ASN A 29 -19.72 13.61 -14.95
CA ASN A 29 -20.51 13.07 -13.85
C ASN A 29 -19.94 11.73 -13.31
N VAL A 30 -18.73 11.36 -13.73
CA VAL A 30 -18.06 10.14 -13.29
C VAL A 30 -16.75 10.50 -12.59
N LEU A 31 -16.56 9.97 -11.39
CA LEU A 31 -15.28 9.98 -10.67
C LEU A 31 -14.58 8.65 -10.96
N LYS A 32 -13.44 8.70 -11.65
CA LYS A 32 -12.64 7.52 -11.97
C LYS A 32 -11.49 7.36 -10.98
N LEU A 33 -11.50 6.26 -10.28
CA LEU A 33 -10.42 5.84 -9.37
C LEU A 33 -9.50 4.83 -10.07
N TYR A 34 -8.20 4.88 -9.76
CA TYR A 34 -7.20 3.91 -10.15
C TYR A 34 -6.41 3.48 -8.91
N VAL A 35 -6.69 2.29 -8.39
CA VAL A 35 -6.30 1.81 -7.06
C VAL A 35 -5.73 0.39 -7.14
N PRO A 36 -4.97 -0.07 -6.13
CA PRO A 36 -4.65 -1.49 -5.98
C PRO A 36 -5.94 -2.34 -5.85
N GLY A 37 -5.88 -3.60 -6.27
CA GLY A 37 -6.99 -4.53 -6.07
C GLY A 37 -7.26 -4.79 -4.58
N GLN A 38 -8.53 -4.95 -4.21
CA GLN A 38 -8.95 -5.25 -2.82
C GLN A 38 -8.43 -4.26 -1.76
N TYR A 39 -8.34 -2.98 -2.09
CA TYR A 39 -7.69 -1.97 -1.24
C TYR A 39 -8.60 -0.81 -0.82
N ILE A 40 -9.81 -0.76 -1.33
CA ILE A 40 -10.83 0.23 -0.97
C ILE A 40 -12.18 -0.45 -0.83
N ASP A 41 -12.89 -0.18 0.25
CA ASP A 41 -14.23 -0.68 0.48
C ASP A 41 -15.21 -0.03 -0.51
N GLU A 42 -15.74 -0.81 -1.45
CA GLU A 42 -16.67 -0.29 -2.45
C GLU A 42 -18.03 0.12 -1.86
N ASP A 43 -18.40 -0.33 -0.68
CA ASP A 43 -19.64 0.05 -0.01
C ASP A 43 -19.66 1.56 0.34
N ILE A 44 -18.49 2.19 0.49
CA ILE A 44 -18.40 3.64 0.73
C ILE A 44 -18.76 4.48 -0.50
N PHE A 45 -18.84 3.91 -1.70
CA PHE A 45 -19.08 4.71 -2.92
C PHE A 45 -20.49 5.29 -2.97
N GLU A 46 -21.51 4.50 -2.61
CA GLU A 46 -22.88 5.02 -2.55
C GLU A 46 -23.05 6.06 -1.42
N GLU A 47 -22.32 5.88 -0.31
CA GLU A 47 -22.27 6.87 0.77
C GLU A 47 -21.65 8.19 0.27
N PHE A 48 -20.52 8.11 -0.45
CA PHE A 48 -19.87 9.28 -1.05
C PHE A 48 -20.78 9.99 -2.05
N GLU A 49 -21.40 9.25 -2.98
CA GLU A 49 -22.29 9.83 -4.00
C GLU A 49 -23.44 10.62 -3.38
N SER A 50 -24.01 10.08 -2.29
CA SER A 50 -25.08 10.73 -1.53
C SER A 50 -24.55 11.95 -0.78
N TRP A 51 -23.44 11.81 -0.08
CA TRP A 51 -22.79 12.88 0.67
C TRP A 51 -22.32 14.02 -0.27
N TYR A 52 -21.70 13.69 -1.41
CA TYR A 52 -21.27 14.68 -2.41
C TYR A 52 -22.43 15.51 -2.94
N LYS A 53 -23.57 14.86 -3.20
CA LYS A 53 -24.79 15.55 -3.63
C LYS A 53 -25.34 16.48 -2.57
N GLU A 54 -25.28 16.11 -1.31
CA GLU A 54 -25.69 16.98 -0.18
C GLU A 54 -24.76 18.20 -0.05
N GLN A 55 -23.44 18.01 -0.21
CA GLN A 55 -22.46 19.08 -0.09
C GLN A 55 -22.48 20.07 -1.25
N THR A 56 -22.76 19.60 -2.47
CA THR A 56 -22.54 20.39 -3.70
C THR A 56 -23.80 20.64 -4.52
N GLY A 57 -24.85 19.86 -4.31
CA GLY A 57 -26.03 19.81 -5.20
C GLY A 57 -25.80 19.04 -6.52
N LEU A 58 -24.58 18.56 -6.77
CA LEU A 58 -24.20 17.83 -7.97
C LEU A 58 -24.27 16.32 -7.73
N SER A 59 -24.51 15.56 -8.81
CA SER A 59 -24.47 14.10 -8.76
C SER A 59 -23.21 13.58 -9.44
N VAL A 60 -22.60 12.56 -8.87
CA VAL A 60 -21.44 11.85 -9.43
C VAL A 60 -21.66 10.35 -9.29
N LYS A 61 -21.03 9.55 -10.15
CA LYS A 61 -20.89 8.09 -10.02
C LYS A 61 -19.44 7.72 -9.91
N VAL A 62 -19.10 6.89 -8.92
CA VAL A 62 -17.74 6.36 -8.76
C VAL A 62 -17.53 5.16 -9.67
N LYS A 63 -16.38 5.10 -10.33
CA LYS A 63 -15.93 3.93 -11.12
C LYS A 63 -14.49 3.62 -10.78
N VAL A 64 -14.23 2.38 -10.47
CA VAL A 64 -12.90 1.87 -10.10
C VAL A 64 -12.27 1.13 -11.27
N LYS A 65 -10.99 1.32 -11.43
CA LYS A 65 -10.08 0.48 -12.19
C LYS A 65 -8.94 0.06 -11.28
N GLU A 66 -8.72 -1.22 -11.16
CA GLU A 66 -7.63 -1.77 -10.36
C GLU A 66 -6.34 -1.90 -11.16
N PHE A 67 -5.21 -1.88 -10.46
CA PHE A 67 -3.89 -2.25 -10.95
C PHE A 67 -3.23 -3.30 -10.02
N GLU A 68 -2.37 -4.11 -10.58
CA GLU A 68 -1.63 -5.14 -9.84
C GLU A 68 -0.30 -4.59 -9.27
N GLU A 69 0.37 -3.72 -10.03
CA GLU A 69 1.67 -3.15 -9.66
C GLU A 69 1.65 -1.62 -9.75
N VAL A 70 2.28 -0.97 -8.77
CA VAL A 70 2.39 0.50 -8.71
C VAL A 70 3.06 1.07 -9.98
N GLU A 71 3.96 0.33 -10.59
CA GLU A 71 4.64 0.69 -11.86
C GLU A 71 3.67 0.82 -13.06
N ASN A 72 2.48 0.21 -12.98
CA ASN A 72 1.43 0.37 -13.99
C ASN A 72 0.93 1.81 -14.06
N ILE A 73 0.98 2.55 -12.95
CA ILE A 73 0.61 3.97 -12.90
C ILE A 73 1.47 4.78 -13.88
N GLN A 74 2.80 4.55 -13.89
CA GLN A 74 3.69 5.24 -14.82
C GLN A 74 3.28 4.98 -16.28
N ARG A 75 3.02 3.72 -16.66
CA ARG A 75 2.61 3.37 -18.02
C ARG A 75 1.32 4.07 -18.41
N ASP A 76 0.33 4.06 -17.53
CA ASP A 76 -1.02 4.49 -17.85
C ASP A 76 -1.18 6.02 -17.78
N ILE A 77 -0.56 6.68 -16.81
CA ILE A 77 -0.65 8.14 -16.66
C ILE A 77 0.33 8.85 -17.60
N GLU A 78 1.61 8.48 -17.61
CA GLU A 78 2.60 9.13 -18.45
C GLU A 78 2.49 8.68 -19.91
N GLY A 79 2.42 7.37 -20.15
CA GLY A 79 2.41 6.79 -21.49
C GLY A 79 1.06 6.93 -22.19
N ALA A 80 -0.01 6.42 -21.59
CA ALA A 80 -1.35 6.39 -22.20
C ALA A 80 -2.17 7.64 -21.95
N LYS A 81 -1.73 8.55 -21.05
CA LYS A 81 -2.47 9.76 -20.64
C LYS A 81 -3.89 9.45 -20.19
N ALA A 82 -4.05 8.39 -19.43
CA ALA A 82 -5.33 7.95 -18.91
C ALA A 82 -5.98 9.04 -18.04
N ASP A 83 -7.28 9.21 -18.21
CA ASP A 83 -8.07 10.28 -17.58
C ASP A 83 -8.63 9.87 -16.21
N TYR A 84 -7.85 9.15 -15.40
CA TYR A 84 -8.22 8.88 -14.02
C TYR A 84 -8.25 10.18 -13.22
N ASP A 85 -9.31 10.35 -12.41
CA ASP A 85 -9.46 11.53 -11.56
C ASP A 85 -8.62 11.39 -10.29
N LEU A 86 -8.64 10.20 -9.67
CA LEU A 86 -7.81 9.86 -8.54
C LEU A 86 -7.00 8.61 -8.83
N ILE A 87 -5.76 8.61 -8.39
CA ILE A 87 -4.83 7.49 -8.44
C ILE A 87 -4.30 7.23 -7.04
N CYS A 88 -4.05 5.96 -6.70
CA CYS A 88 -3.56 5.56 -5.38
C CYS A 88 -2.11 5.03 -5.46
N PRO A 89 -1.09 5.92 -5.59
CA PRO A 89 0.31 5.56 -5.61
C PRO A 89 0.92 5.40 -4.22
N SER A 90 1.95 4.56 -4.10
CA SER A 90 2.87 4.57 -2.98
C SER A 90 3.80 5.79 -3.02
N ASP A 91 4.43 6.11 -1.91
CA ASP A 91 5.29 7.29 -1.65
C ASP A 91 6.29 7.60 -2.77
N TYR A 92 7.12 6.64 -3.18
CA TYR A 92 8.11 6.84 -4.25
C TYR A 92 7.50 7.15 -5.62
N MET A 93 6.28 6.63 -5.86
CA MET A 93 5.55 6.93 -7.09
C MET A 93 4.92 8.32 -7.01
N VAL A 94 4.49 8.79 -5.82
CA VAL A 94 4.09 10.19 -5.61
C VAL A 94 5.25 11.13 -5.96
N GLU A 95 6.47 10.88 -5.42
CA GLU A 95 7.67 11.67 -5.74
C GLU A 95 7.92 11.71 -7.26
N TYR A 96 7.84 10.55 -7.92
CA TYR A 96 7.97 10.45 -9.37
C TYR A 96 6.93 11.30 -10.11
N LEU A 97 5.65 11.14 -9.78
CA LEU A 97 4.55 11.84 -10.45
C LEU A 97 4.63 13.36 -10.27
N ILE A 98 5.02 13.85 -9.09
CA ILE A 98 5.28 15.27 -8.83
C ILE A 98 6.43 15.75 -9.70
N SER A 99 7.56 15.03 -9.74
CA SER A 99 8.75 15.38 -10.51
C SER A 99 8.48 15.50 -12.02
N LYS A 100 7.51 14.75 -12.52
CA LYS A 100 7.06 14.73 -13.92
C LYS A 100 5.88 15.63 -14.22
N ASN A 101 5.35 16.35 -13.20
CA ASN A 101 4.14 17.16 -13.35
C ASN A 101 2.95 16.34 -13.88
N LEU A 102 2.76 15.13 -13.32
CA LEU A 102 1.73 14.17 -13.70
C LEU A 102 0.57 14.10 -12.69
N VAL A 103 0.60 14.94 -11.66
CA VAL A 103 -0.47 15.14 -10.66
C VAL A 103 -0.82 16.63 -10.58
N GLN A 104 -2.01 16.93 -10.07
CA GLN A 104 -2.52 18.28 -9.84
C GLN A 104 -2.44 18.62 -8.34
N GLU A 105 -2.35 19.91 -8.02
CA GLU A 105 -2.46 20.36 -6.63
C GLU A 105 -3.87 20.11 -6.10
N ILE A 106 -3.95 19.73 -4.84
CA ILE A 106 -5.17 19.55 -4.06
C ILE A 106 -5.73 20.93 -3.71
N ASP A 107 -7.05 21.09 -3.81
CA ASP A 107 -7.72 22.32 -3.40
C ASP A 107 -7.79 22.41 -1.87
N LYS A 108 -6.88 23.19 -1.29
CA LYS A 108 -6.80 23.40 0.15
C LYS A 108 -8.04 24.06 0.77
N SER A 109 -8.91 24.65 -0.04
CA SER A 109 -10.18 25.17 0.46
C SER A 109 -11.21 24.06 0.75
N ILE A 110 -11.02 22.88 0.15
CA ILE A 110 -11.86 21.69 0.33
C ILE A 110 -11.23 20.75 1.37
N ILE A 111 -9.95 20.45 1.21
CA ILE A 111 -9.19 19.59 2.13
C ILE A 111 -7.75 20.09 2.28
N ASP A 112 -7.34 20.38 3.49
CA ASP A 112 -5.96 20.78 3.81
C ASP A 112 -5.30 19.74 4.72
N ILE A 113 -4.41 18.95 4.14
CA ILE A 113 -3.66 17.90 4.85
C ILE A 113 -2.71 18.48 5.90
N SER A 114 -2.30 19.73 5.74
CA SER A 114 -1.47 20.43 6.73
C SER A 114 -2.27 20.97 7.94
N ALA A 115 -3.60 20.80 7.93
CA ALA A 115 -4.43 21.21 9.06
C ALA A 115 -4.07 20.40 10.32
N ASP A 116 -3.93 21.12 11.42
CA ASP A 116 -3.58 20.53 12.71
C ASP A 116 -4.62 19.49 13.15
N GLY A 117 -4.13 18.32 13.54
CA GLY A 117 -4.96 17.22 14.03
C GLY A 117 -5.66 16.36 12.96
N LEU A 118 -5.51 16.63 11.66
CA LEU A 118 -6.10 15.78 10.62
C LEU A 118 -5.34 14.47 10.42
N VAL A 119 -4.03 14.54 10.38
CA VAL A 119 -3.13 13.39 10.21
C VAL A 119 -2.22 13.30 11.43
N LYS A 120 -1.88 12.11 11.86
CA LYS A 120 -0.91 11.93 12.96
C LYS A 120 0.42 12.60 12.62
N PRO A 121 1.01 13.41 13.53
CA PRO A 121 2.21 14.21 13.23
C PRO A 121 3.39 13.40 12.68
N ALA A 122 3.62 12.18 13.17
CA ALA A 122 4.70 11.32 12.70
C ALA A 122 4.57 10.99 11.19
N TYR A 123 3.35 10.87 10.68
CA TYR A 123 3.10 10.57 9.28
C TYR A 123 3.11 11.82 8.37
N ILE A 124 2.87 13.01 8.93
CA ILE A 124 3.15 14.27 8.22
C ILE A 124 4.64 14.38 7.89
N ASP A 125 5.53 13.97 8.82
CA ASP A 125 6.98 13.98 8.57
C ASP A 125 7.37 12.96 7.49
N VAL A 126 6.75 11.77 7.49
CA VAL A 126 6.89 10.77 6.42
C VAL A 126 6.47 11.34 5.07
N MET A 127 5.30 12.01 4.99
CA MET A 127 4.79 12.62 3.75
C MET A 127 5.73 13.67 3.18
N ARG A 128 6.36 14.47 4.04
CA ARG A 128 7.30 15.53 3.60
C ARG A 128 8.53 15.00 2.87
N GLU A 129 8.85 13.73 3.03
CA GLU A 129 9.95 13.11 2.29
C GLU A 129 9.68 13.01 0.78
N TYR A 130 8.41 12.94 0.33
CA TYR A 130 8.03 12.82 -1.08
C TYR A 130 7.10 13.94 -1.59
N ASP A 131 6.35 14.60 -0.71
CA ASP A 131 5.52 15.79 -0.98
C ASP A 131 5.82 16.89 0.05
N PRO A 132 6.98 17.59 -0.06
CA PRO A 132 7.47 18.49 1.01
C PRO A 132 6.53 19.62 1.38
N GLU A 133 5.67 20.06 0.44
CA GLU A 133 4.72 21.15 0.65
C GLU A 133 3.31 20.64 0.99
N LEU A 134 3.10 19.32 1.03
CA LEU A 134 1.80 18.68 1.30
C LEU A 134 0.70 19.22 0.36
N LYS A 135 0.98 19.21 -0.95
CA LYS A 135 0.11 19.82 -1.96
C LYS A 135 -0.53 18.82 -2.90
N PHE A 136 0.07 17.64 -3.09
CA PHE A 136 -0.27 16.76 -4.18
C PHE A 136 -0.86 15.42 -3.73
N SER A 137 -0.72 15.08 -2.46
CA SER A 137 -1.11 13.78 -1.93
C SER A 137 -1.95 13.88 -0.66
N VAL A 138 -2.91 12.96 -0.51
CA VAL A 138 -3.64 12.70 0.73
C VAL A 138 -3.29 11.30 1.19
N PRO A 139 -2.80 11.12 2.43
CA PRO A 139 -2.39 9.81 2.90
C PRO A 139 -3.62 8.91 3.09
N TYR A 140 -3.47 7.64 2.74
CA TYR A 140 -4.55 6.66 2.79
C TYR A 140 -4.28 5.55 3.80
N MET A 141 -3.24 4.74 3.54
CA MET A 141 -2.79 3.66 4.42
C MET A 141 -1.28 3.74 4.59
N TYR A 142 -0.78 3.19 5.70
CA TYR A 142 0.65 3.09 5.93
C TYR A 142 1.03 1.71 6.47
N GLY A 143 2.31 1.41 6.42
CA GLY A 143 2.88 0.22 7.04
C GLY A 143 4.40 0.25 7.03
N THR A 144 4.99 -0.86 7.44
CA THR A 144 6.44 -1.05 7.45
C THR A 144 6.84 -2.30 6.68
N LEU A 145 8.06 -2.32 6.17
CA LEU A 145 8.70 -3.51 5.63
C LEU A 145 9.60 -4.13 6.69
N GLY A 146 9.39 -5.41 6.96
CA GLY A 146 10.12 -6.13 7.98
C GLY A 146 10.16 -7.63 7.75
N ILE A 147 10.23 -8.39 8.82
CA ILE A 147 10.34 -9.84 8.80
C ILE A 147 9.14 -10.45 9.52
N LEU A 148 8.31 -11.20 8.77
CA LEU A 148 7.35 -12.15 9.32
C LEU A 148 8.08 -13.45 9.61
N TYR A 149 7.90 -14.04 10.80
CA TYR A 149 8.52 -15.31 11.14
C TYR A 149 7.62 -16.20 11.99
N ASP A 150 7.77 -17.51 11.83
CA ASP A 150 7.07 -18.52 12.61
C ASP A 150 7.91 -18.91 13.83
N TYR A 151 7.51 -18.43 15.01
CA TYR A 151 8.22 -18.70 16.26
C TYR A 151 8.34 -20.19 16.58
N SER A 152 7.36 -20.99 16.18
CA SER A 152 7.39 -22.45 16.40
C SER A 152 8.50 -23.15 15.61
N LYS A 153 8.95 -22.53 14.50
CA LYS A 153 10.03 -23.02 13.65
C LYS A 153 11.39 -22.39 13.99
N THR A 154 11.40 -21.10 14.26
CA THR A 154 12.64 -20.38 14.60
C THR A 154 13.13 -20.70 16.00
N ASN A 155 12.22 -21.03 16.92
CA ASN A 155 12.49 -21.25 18.36
C ASN A 155 13.22 -20.07 19.05
N ALA A 156 13.24 -18.91 18.41
CA ALA A 156 13.83 -17.67 18.90
C ALA A 156 13.17 -16.48 18.19
N HIS A 157 13.18 -15.31 18.83
CA HIS A 157 12.77 -14.09 18.16
C HIS A 157 13.81 -13.68 17.13
N VAL A 158 13.32 -13.37 15.91
CA VAL A 158 14.12 -12.76 14.84
C VAL A 158 14.04 -11.25 15.01
N THR A 159 15.19 -10.56 15.00
CA THR A 159 15.26 -9.13 15.32
C THR A 159 16.15 -8.33 14.37
N SER A 160 16.81 -9.00 13.41
CA SER A 160 17.82 -8.37 12.56
C SER A 160 17.80 -8.89 11.13
N TRP A 161 18.24 -8.05 10.19
CA TRP A 161 18.52 -8.49 8.83
C TRP A 161 19.67 -9.49 8.77
N ASP A 162 20.58 -9.47 9.74
CA ASP A 162 21.68 -10.44 9.84
C ASP A 162 21.15 -11.85 10.07
N GLU A 163 20.16 -12.00 10.91
CA GLU A 163 19.47 -13.28 11.12
C GLU A 163 18.72 -13.70 9.86
N TYR A 164 17.95 -12.77 9.26
CA TYR A 164 17.18 -13.07 8.03
C TYR A 164 18.09 -13.55 6.89
N PHE A 165 19.23 -12.91 6.63
CA PHE A 165 20.16 -13.30 5.57
C PHE A 165 21.13 -14.43 5.97
N SER A 166 21.08 -14.93 7.20
CA SER A 166 21.97 -15.99 7.69
C SER A 166 21.73 -17.32 6.96
N ALA A 167 22.75 -18.17 6.93
CA ALA A 167 22.64 -19.52 6.38
C ALA A 167 21.69 -20.42 7.19
N THR A 168 21.32 -20.03 8.41
CA THR A 168 20.38 -20.78 9.27
C THR A 168 19.04 -21.02 8.57
N TYR A 169 18.57 -20.06 7.79
CA TYR A 169 17.27 -20.12 7.11
C TYR A 169 17.37 -20.51 5.63
N ASN A 170 18.47 -21.12 5.20
CA ASN A 170 18.57 -21.67 3.85
C ASN A 170 17.50 -22.75 3.61
N GLY A 171 16.72 -22.59 2.54
CA GLY A 171 15.56 -23.43 2.24
C GLY A 171 14.30 -23.11 3.06
N GLN A 172 14.40 -22.18 4.03
CA GLN A 172 13.30 -21.78 4.90
C GLN A 172 13.08 -20.25 4.94
N ARG A 173 13.73 -19.52 4.03
CA ARG A 173 13.56 -18.08 3.84
C ARG A 173 12.68 -17.85 2.64
N SER A 174 11.66 -17.01 2.77
CA SER A 174 10.94 -16.45 1.62
C SER A 174 11.44 -15.03 1.33
N VAL A 175 11.80 -14.80 0.06
CA VAL A 175 12.12 -13.47 -0.46
C VAL A 175 10.96 -13.00 -1.32
N LYS A 176 10.41 -11.83 -1.01
CA LYS A 176 9.30 -11.25 -1.78
C LYS A 176 9.76 -10.95 -3.21
N GLN A 177 8.94 -11.29 -4.18
CA GLN A 177 9.22 -11.04 -5.61
C GLN A 177 8.95 -9.57 -5.99
N SER A 178 9.38 -8.68 -5.12
CA SER A 178 9.36 -7.23 -5.30
C SER A 178 10.79 -6.72 -5.38
N ILE A 179 11.15 -6.16 -6.53
CA ILE A 179 12.47 -5.60 -6.76
C ILE A 179 12.84 -4.54 -5.71
N ARG A 180 11.88 -3.69 -5.32
CA ARG A 180 12.12 -2.61 -4.36
C ARG A 180 12.33 -3.14 -2.96
N ASP A 181 11.45 -4.02 -2.50
CA ASP A 181 11.49 -4.56 -1.15
C ASP A 181 12.74 -5.43 -0.92
N ALA A 182 13.01 -6.34 -1.88
CA ALA A 182 14.21 -7.18 -1.81
C ALA A 182 15.50 -6.34 -1.86
N TYR A 183 15.55 -5.33 -2.74
CA TYR A 183 16.68 -4.41 -2.84
C TYR A 183 16.86 -3.61 -1.55
N ALA A 184 15.78 -3.04 -1.00
CA ALA A 184 15.82 -2.29 0.25
C ALA A 184 16.37 -3.10 1.42
N ALA A 185 15.86 -4.32 1.63
CA ALA A 185 16.33 -5.22 2.67
C ALA A 185 17.83 -5.54 2.52
N ALA A 186 18.28 -5.84 1.29
CA ALA A 186 19.69 -6.11 1.01
C ALA A 186 20.58 -4.88 1.22
N CYS A 187 20.12 -3.68 0.86
CA CYS A 187 20.87 -2.44 1.07
C CYS A 187 21.01 -2.10 2.55
N ILE A 188 19.95 -2.23 3.34
CA ILE A 188 20.01 -2.00 4.79
C ILE A 188 20.96 -3.00 5.44
N TYR A 189 20.83 -4.29 5.10
CA TYR A 189 21.76 -5.33 5.56
C TYR A 189 23.21 -5.00 5.22
N ASN A 190 23.52 -4.69 3.97
CA ASN A 190 24.87 -4.35 3.54
C ASN A 190 25.41 -3.08 4.23
N ASN A 191 24.56 -2.09 4.44
CA ASN A 191 24.94 -0.88 5.19
C ASN A 191 25.29 -1.20 6.64
N SER A 192 24.56 -2.10 7.30
CA SER A 192 24.84 -2.51 8.68
C SER A 192 26.17 -3.24 8.84
N LYS A 193 26.72 -3.83 7.76
CA LYS A 193 28.04 -4.50 7.77
C LYS A 193 29.22 -3.54 7.60
N LYS A 194 28.95 -2.28 7.23
CA LYS A 194 29.99 -1.25 7.15
C LYS A 194 30.46 -0.86 8.55
N PRO A 195 31.72 -0.40 8.71
CA PRO A 195 32.18 0.19 9.98
C PRO A 195 31.22 1.29 10.46
N ALA A 196 30.97 1.38 11.75
CA ALA A 196 29.97 2.29 12.34
C ALA A 196 30.10 3.76 11.87
N GLY A 197 31.31 4.26 11.65
CA GLY A 197 31.53 5.63 11.13
C GLY A 197 31.31 5.80 9.62
N SER A 198 31.00 4.71 8.89
CA SER A 198 30.78 4.71 7.42
C SER A 198 29.36 4.26 7.08
N GLN A 199 28.54 3.99 8.08
CA GLN A 199 27.14 3.64 7.88
C GLN A 199 26.33 4.89 7.49
N LEU A 200 25.46 4.74 6.50
CA LEU A 200 24.48 5.75 6.09
C LEU A 200 23.26 5.66 7.01
N THR A 201 22.51 6.75 7.14
CA THR A 201 21.15 6.69 7.69
C THR A 201 20.26 5.86 6.74
N ILE A 202 19.15 5.32 7.23
CA ILE A 202 18.25 4.51 6.36
C ILE A 202 17.69 5.34 5.22
N GLN A 203 17.39 6.63 5.46
CA GLN A 203 16.98 7.54 4.39
C GLN A 203 18.05 7.67 3.29
N GLN A 204 19.32 7.86 3.68
CA GLN A 204 20.43 7.90 2.71
C GLN A 204 20.64 6.56 1.99
N VAL A 205 20.35 5.42 2.64
CA VAL A 205 20.38 4.10 1.98
C VAL A 205 19.36 4.04 0.85
N PHE A 206 18.17 4.60 1.03
CA PHE A 206 17.12 4.62 0.01
C PHE A 206 17.32 5.67 -1.09
N GLU A 207 18.29 6.54 -0.94
CA GLU A 207 18.73 7.51 -1.96
C GLU A 207 19.96 7.03 -2.74
N ASP A 208 20.64 5.98 -2.30
CA ASP A 208 21.88 5.48 -2.89
C ASP A 208 21.62 4.38 -3.92
N PHE A 209 21.50 4.79 -5.18
CA PHE A 209 21.40 3.91 -6.35
C PHE A 209 22.71 3.85 -7.14
N SER A 210 23.86 3.98 -6.47
CA SER A 210 25.17 3.85 -7.11
C SER A 210 25.41 2.41 -7.61
N ASP A 211 26.24 2.26 -8.65
CA ASP A 211 26.61 0.94 -9.19
C ASP A 211 27.25 0.04 -8.13
N GLU A 212 27.96 0.63 -7.16
CA GLU A 212 28.57 -0.10 -6.03
C GLU A 212 27.48 -0.68 -5.14
N THR A 213 26.49 0.11 -4.73
CA THR A 213 25.39 -0.31 -3.87
C THR A 213 24.49 -1.32 -4.56
N ILE A 214 24.15 -1.10 -5.85
CA ILE A 214 23.38 -2.07 -6.65
C ILE A 214 24.13 -3.40 -6.79
N THR A 215 25.45 -3.37 -7.03
CA THR A 215 26.26 -4.58 -7.14
C THR A 215 26.34 -5.33 -5.80
N ALA A 216 26.51 -4.63 -4.71
CA ALA A 216 26.53 -5.22 -3.37
C ALA A 216 25.18 -5.88 -3.02
N ALA A 217 24.06 -5.20 -3.28
CA ALA A 217 22.73 -5.74 -3.09
C ALA A 217 22.48 -6.98 -3.95
N LYS A 218 22.88 -6.94 -5.23
CA LYS A 218 22.83 -8.10 -6.14
C LYS A 218 23.52 -9.33 -5.57
N ASN A 219 24.74 -9.15 -5.04
CA ASN A 219 25.52 -10.27 -4.48
C ASN A 219 24.84 -10.86 -3.24
N THR A 220 24.29 -10.02 -2.36
CA THR A 220 23.54 -10.44 -1.17
C THR A 220 22.29 -11.22 -1.60
N LEU A 221 21.49 -10.67 -2.50
CA LEU A 221 20.27 -11.30 -2.99
C LEU A 221 20.55 -12.60 -3.75
N LYS A 222 21.58 -12.65 -4.58
CA LYS A 222 21.97 -13.88 -5.29
C LYS A 222 22.29 -15.02 -4.31
N THR A 223 22.99 -14.73 -3.23
CA THR A 223 23.28 -15.71 -2.18
C THR A 223 22.01 -16.13 -1.44
N ALA A 224 21.15 -15.19 -1.08
CA ALA A 224 19.92 -15.47 -0.39
C ALA A 224 18.95 -16.28 -1.27
N LEU A 225 18.78 -15.91 -2.54
CA LEU A 225 17.84 -16.50 -3.48
C LEU A 225 18.22 -17.92 -3.91
N SER A 226 19.52 -18.24 -3.98
CA SER A 226 19.99 -19.60 -4.32
C SER A 226 19.50 -20.68 -3.34
N ALA A 227 19.03 -20.28 -2.16
CA ALA A 227 18.56 -21.15 -1.10
C ALA A 227 17.27 -20.63 -0.46
N SER A 228 16.40 -19.97 -1.23
CA SER A 228 15.15 -19.37 -0.75
C SER A 228 13.93 -19.96 -1.44
N ILE A 229 12.79 -19.76 -0.80
CA ILE A 229 11.48 -20.00 -1.38
C ILE A 229 11.07 -18.71 -2.09
N TRP A 230 10.78 -18.83 -3.40
CA TRP A 230 10.19 -17.72 -4.14
C TRP A 230 8.68 -17.79 -4.02
N ASP A 231 8.08 -16.73 -3.53
CA ASP A 231 6.64 -16.59 -3.60
C ASP A 231 6.26 -15.13 -3.78
N ILE A 232 5.21 -14.90 -4.58
CA ILE A 232 4.77 -13.57 -4.93
C ILE A 232 3.89 -13.01 -3.81
N ASP A 233 2.80 -13.68 -3.45
CA ASP A 233 1.86 -13.17 -2.44
C ASP A 233 1.23 -14.25 -1.54
N ASN A 234 1.36 -15.53 -1.89
CA ASN A 234 0.71 -16.62 -1.16
C ASN A 234 1.47 -17.07 0.08
N VAL A 235 2.75 -16.71 0.23
CA VAL A 235 3.57 -17.17 1.37
C VAL A 235 2.96 -16.78 2.71
N LYS A 236 2.28 -15.64 2.80
CA LYS A 236 1.61 -15.20 4.04
C LYS A 236 0.50 -16.18 4.44
N PHE A 237 -0.35 -16.57 3.51
CA PHE A 237 -1.43 -17.53 3.73
C PHE A 237 -0.89 -18.92 4.03
N ASP A 238 0.12 -19.39 3.29
CA ASP A 238 0.75 -20.67 3.54
C ASP A 238 1.47 -20.73 4.90
N MET A 239 2.11 -19.64 5.33
CA MET A 239 2.68 -19.54 6.67
C MET A 239 1.58 -19.54 7.74
N ALA A 240 0.50 -18.80 7.55
CA ALA A 240 -0.63 -18.76 8.46
C ALA A 240 -1.28 -20.14 8.61
N GLN A 241 -1.44 -20.86 7.52
CA GLN A 241 -2.05 -22.21 7.50
C GLN A 241 -1.08 -23.34 7.84
N GLY A 242 0.18 -23.02 8.14
CA GLY A 242 1.22 -24.02 8.45
C GLY A 242 1.63 -24.89 7.27
N LYS A 243 1.33 -24.47 6.05
CA LYS A 243 1.65 -25.21 4.79
C LYS A 243 3.02 -24.83 4.21
N SER A 244 3.53 -23.63 4.54
CA SER A 244 4.82 -23.16 4.03
C SER A 244 5.99 -23.83 4.74
N GLU A 245 7.07 -24.10 4.00
CA GLU A 245 8.37 -24.43 4.57
C GLU A 245 9.11 -23.20 5.12
N ALA A 246 8.64 -21.99 4.82
CA ALA A 246 9.25 -20.76 5.29
C ALA A 246 9.17 -20.64 6.83
N SER A 247 10.30 -20.32 7.42
CA SER A 247 10.41 -19.94 8.83
C SER A 247 10.50 -18.42 8.99
N VAL A 248 11.01 -17.72 7.96
CA VAL A 248 11.14 -16.27 7.89
C VAL A 248 10.75 -15.77 6.50
N ALA A 249 10.07 -14.64 6.41
CA ALA A 249 9.64 -14.03 5.16
C ALA A 249 9.82 -12.51 5.20
N LEU A 250 10.29 -11.93 4.10
CA LEU A 250 10.23 -10.49 3.87
C LEU A 250 8.77 -10.10 3.65
N MET A 251 8.22 -9.21 4.50
CA MET A 251 6.79 -8.97 4.53
C MET A 251 6.45 -7.52 4.89
N TRP A 252 5.34 -7.04 4.39
CA TRP A 252 4.72 -5.80 4.86
C TRP A 252 3.96 -6.04 6.17
N SER A 253 3.92 -5.02 7.02
CA SER A 253 3.26 -5.12 8.33
C SER A 253 1.75 -5.35 8.22
N CYS A 254 1.08 -4.78 7.23
CA CYS A 254 -0.35 -5.01 6.99
C CYS A 254 -0.63 -6.47 6.64
N ASP A 255 0.15 -7.07 5.72
CA ASP A 255 0.04 -8.49 5.38
C ASP A 255 0.31 -9.40 6.59
N ALA A 256 1.31 -9.04 7.40
CA ALA A 256 1.61 -9.77 8.62
C ALA A 256 0.46 -9.68 9.64
N GLY A 257 -0.05 -8.47 9.89
CA GLY A 257 -1.19 -8.24 10.78
C GLY A 257 -2.45 -8.98 10.31
N TYR A 258 -2.70 -8.96 9.01
CA TYR A 258 -3.84 -9.63 8.39
C TYR A 258 -3.86 -11.14 8.69
N VAL A 259 -2.77 -11.85 8.44
CA VAL A 259 -2.70 -13.31 8.65
C VAL A 259 -2.45 -13.74 10.09
N MET A 260 -2.11 -12.81 10.98
CA MET A 260 -2.04 -13.03 12.42
C MET A 260 -3.41 -12.90 13.10
N ASN A 261 -4.36 -12.22 12.47
CA ASN A 261 -5.76 -12.12 12.88
C ASN A 261 -6.62 -13.10 12.08
N THR A 262 -7.93 -13.19 12.39
CA THR A 262 -8.90 -13.89 11.52
C THR A 262 -8.93 -13.18 10.17
N TYR A 263 -8.85 -13.93 9.08
CA TYR A 263 -8.76 -13.39 7.73
C TYR A 263 -9.56 -14.24 6.74
N GLU A 264 -9.89 -13.65 5.61
CA GLU A 264 -10.44 -14.35 4.45
C GLU A 264 -9.36 -14.52 3.38
N ASP A 265 -9.34 -15.67 2.70
CA ASP A 265 -8.49 -15.86 1.52
C ASP A 265 -9.16 -15.28 0.25
N ASP A 266 -8.44 -15.33 -0.89
CA ASP A 266 -8.93 -14.82 -2.18
C ASP A 266 -10.21 -15.53 -2.67
N ASP A 267 -10.52 -16.71 -2.13
CA ASP A 267 -11.73 -17.48 -2.43
C ASP A 267 -12.90 -17.19 -1.45
N GLY A 268 -12.69 -16.30 -0.48
CA GLY A 268 -13.66 -15.92 0.54
C GLY A 268 -13.82 -16.95 1.66
N ASN A 269 -12.82 -17.80 1.87
CA ASN A 269 -12.83 -18.72 3.01
C ASN A 269 -12.22 -18.03 4.24
N GLU A 270 -12.94 -18.09 5.36
CA GLU A 270 -12.47 -17.55 6.64
C GLU A 270 -11.50 -18.52 7.34
N PHE A 271 -10.41 -17.99 7.86
CA PHE A 271 -9.39 -18.72 8.61
C PHE A 271 -9.07 -18.01 9.92
N GLU A 272 -8.79 -18.79 10.96
CA GLU A 272 -8.22 -18.26 12.19
C GLU A 272 -6.77 -17.82 11.96
N GLY A 273 -6.40 -16.69 12.55
CA GLY A 273 -5.03 -16.19 12.52
C GLY A 273 -4.04 -17.11 13.24
N ASN A 274 -2.80 -17.15 12.76
CA ASN A 274 -1.76 -17.98 13.33
C ASN A 274 -0.98 -17.25 14.43
N LYS A 275 -1.26 -17.57 15.68
CA LYS A 275 -0.63 -16.98 16.87
C LYS A 275 0.86 -17.38 17.06
N ASN A 276 1.42 -18.28 16.23
CA ASN A 276 2.87 -18.56 16.18
C ASN A 276 3.61 -17.59 15.25
N LEU A 277 2.89 -16.82 14.43
CA LEU A 277 3.49 -15.81 13.59
C LEU A 277 3.84 -14.56 14.42
N TRP A 278 5.00 -14.02 14.15
CA TRP A 278 5.53 -12.81 14.75
C TRP A 278 6.10 -11.92 13.66
N TYR A 279 6.08 -10.63 13.91
CA TYR A 279 6.64 -9.65 12.98
C TYR A 279 7.64 -8.74 13.70
N CYS A 280 8.64 -8.27 12.97
CA CYS A 280 9.51 -7.22 13.46
C CYS A 280 10.00 -6.31 12.33
N VAL A 281 10.14 -5.03 12.63
CA VAL A 281 11.05 -4.16 11.89
C VAL A 281 12.44 -4.37 12.49
N PRO A 282 13.44 -4.86 11.72
CA PRO A 282 14.76 -5.16 12.23
C PRO A 282 15.46 -3.97 12.91
N THR A 283 16.38 -4.28 13.80
CA THR A 283 17.12 -3.28 14.59
C THR A 283 17.97 -2.35 13.73
N GLU A 284 18.43 -2.83 12.57
CA GLU A 284 19.23 -2.05 11.62
C GLU A 284 18.37 -1.03 10.85
N GLY A 285 17.06 -1.18 10.90
CA GLY A 285 16.09 -0.32 10.25
C GLY A 285 15.21 -1.02 9.24
N GLY A 286 14.24 -0.30 8.72
CA GLY A 286 13.27 -0.77 7.74
C GLY A 286 12.80 0.33 6.80
N ASN A 287 11.81 0.02 5.98
CA ASN A 287 11.03 1.01 5.26
C ASN A 287 9.75 1.30 6.03
N VAL A 288 9.35 2.57 6.11
CA VAL A 288 7.98 2.98 6.35
C VAL A 288 7.42 3.42 5.00
N TYR A 289 6.35 2.79 4.55
CA TYR A 289 5.66 3.16 3.32
C TYR A 289 4.35 3.85 3.63
N MET A 290 3.90 4.64 2.67
CA MET A 290 2.59 5.27 2.71
C MET A 290 1.97 5.28 1.32
N ASP A 291 0.78 4.72 1.23
CA ASP A 291 -0.04 4.82 0.05
C ASP A 291 -0.92 6.05 0.15
N ASN A 292 -1.10 6.71 -0.98
CA ASN A 292 -1.72 8.02 -1.03
C ASN A 292 -2.74 8.08 -2.16
N PHE A 293 -3.70 9.00 -2.05
CA PHE A 293 -4.49 9.41 -3.20
C PHE A 293 -3.97 10.73 -3.77
N CYS A 294 -3.80 10.77 -5.10
CA CYS A 294 -3.40 11.95 -5.85
C CYS A 294 -4.41 12.25 -6.97
N ILE A 295 -4.59 13.54 -7.29
CA ILE A 295 -5.40 13.95 -8.44
C ILE A 295 -4.56 13.81 -9.70
N GLY A 296 -4.97 12.95 -10.63
CA GLY A 296 -4.24 12.69 -11.87
C GLY A 296 -4.14 13.94 -12.76
N LYS A 297 -3.04 14.05 -13.53
CA LYS A 297 -2.81 15.17 -14.48
C LYS A 297 -3.96 15.39 -15.45
N TYR A 298 -4.57 14.30 -15.92
CA TYR A 298 -5.61 14.30 -16.92
C TYR A 298 -7.02 14.12 -16.33
N ALA A 299 -7.16 14.35 -15.03
CA ALA A 299 -8.44 14.31 -14.33
C ALA A 299 -9.45 15.26 -14.97
N VAL A 300 -10.69 14.79 -15.12
CA VAL A 300 -11.79 15.55 -15.70
C VAL A 300 -12.72 16.09 -14.61
N ASN A 301 -12.91 15.31 -13.53
CA ASN A 301 -13.81 15.68 -12.44
C ASN A 301 -13.03 16.04 -11.16
N THR A 302 -12.20 17.08 -11.26
CA THR A 302 -11.32 17.51 -10.16
C THR A 302 -12.08 17.97 -8.92
N GLN A 303 -13.29 18.54 -9.09
CA GLN A 303 -14.12 18.93 -7.95
C GLN A 303 -14.52 17.68 -7.14
N ALA A 304 -15.12 16.67 -7.79
CA ALA A 304 -15.51 15.45 -7.11
C ALA A 304 -14.29 14.72 -6.53
N ALA A 305 -13.13 14.78 -7.20
CA ALA A 305 -11.87 14.23 -6.68
C ALA A 305 -11.47 14.86 -5.34
N ASN A 306 -11.45 16.20 -5.24
CA ASN A 306 -11.14 16.89 -3.98
C ASN A 306 -12.16 16.58 -2.87
N TYR A 307 -13.45 16.48 -3.20
CA TYR A 307 -14.46 16.08 -2.23
C TYR A 307 -14.32 14.62 -1.80
N PHE A 308 -13.93 13.72 -2.71
CA PHE A 308 -13.65 12.32 -2.35
C PHE A 308 -12.45 12.21 -1.40
N LEU A 309 -11.39 12.96 -1.65
CA LEU A 309 -10.25 13.05 -0.72
C LEU A 309 -10.69 13.51 0.68
N LYS A 310 -11.54 14.55 0.75
CA LYS A 310 -12.12 15.01 2.02
C LYS A 310 -13.00 13.94 2.67
N PHE A 311 -13.77 13.21 1.89
CA PHE A 311 -14.64 12.13 2.38
C PHE A 311 -13.82 10.97 2.97
N LEU A 312 -12.74 10.55 2.30
CA LEU A 312 -11.82 9.51 2.81
C LEU A 312 -11.16 9.89 4.14
N CYS A 313 -11.01 11.18 4.43
CA CYS A 313 -10.45 11.66 5.69
C CYS A 313 -11.47 11.75 6.84
N GLN A 314 -12.74 11.39 6.62
CA GLN A 314 -13.70 11.27 7.72
C GLN A 314 -13.38 10.03 8.55
N LYS A 315 -13.46 10.16 9.88
CA LYS A 315 -13.09 9.10 10.82
C LYS A 315 -13.74 7.75 10.47
N ASP A 316 -15.06 7.73 10.35
CA ASP A 316 -15.82 6.49 10.13
C ASP A 316 -15.49 5.84 8.78
N ILE A 317 -15.18 6.64 7.75
CA ILE A 317 -14.78 6.17 6.43
C ILE A 317 -13.34 5.63 6.45
N ALA A 318 -12.44 6.30 7.17
CA ALA A 318 -11.06 5.86 7.32
C ALA A 318 -10.97 4.55 8.13
N VAL A 319 -11.82 4.39 9.17
CA VAL A 319 -11.95 3.13 9.93
C VAL A 319 -12.44 2.00 9.03
N LYS A 320 -13.56 2.18 8.30
CA LYS A 320 -14.10 1.16 7.38
C LYS A 320 -13.05 0.69 6.37
N ASN A 321 -12.34 1.63 5.75
CA ASN A 321 -11.29 1.27 4.78
C ASN A 321 -10.10 0.56 5.45
N SER A 322 -9.76 0.94 6.68
CA SER A 322 -8.69 0.26 7.43
C SER A 322 -9.04 -1.20 7.75
N GLU A 323 -10.27 -1.44 8.17
CA GLU A 323 -10.77 -2.79 8.44
C GLU A 323 -10.83 -3.63 7.16
N TYR A 324 -11.32 -3.05 6.06
CA TYR A 324 -11.40 -3.73 4.77
C TYR A 324 -10.02 -4.09 4.20
N ALA A 325 -9.08 -3.13 4.21
CA ALA A 325 -7.75 -3.32 3.65
C ALA A 325 -6.78 -4.08 4.58
N GLY A 326 -7.14 -4.32 5.84
CA GLY A 326 -6.24 -4.89 6.84
C GLY A 326 -5.01 -4.00 7.12
N ALA A 327 -5.13 -2.70 6.91
CA ALA A 327 -4.06 -1.71 7.07
C ALA A 327 -4.57 -0.52 7.88
N ILE A 328 -3.67 0.29 8.42
CA ILE A 328 -4.05 1.41 9.28
C ILE A 328 -4.00 2.73 8.52
N SER A 329 -5.07 3.52 8.64
CA SER A 329 -5.11 4.89 8.15
C SER A 329 -4.31 5.83 9.06
N PRO A 330 -3.52 6.78 8.52
CA PRO A 330 -2.83 7.79 9.31
C PRO A 330 -3.73 8.96 9.73
N ILE A 331 -5.01 8.96 9.35
CA ILE A 331 -6.00 9.95 9.79
C ILE A 331 -6.16 9.86 11.31
N ALA A 332 -5.92 10.98 12.01
CA ALA A 332 -5.67 10.95 13.44
C ALA A 332 -6.82 10.36 14.26
N GLU A 333 -8.07 10.72 13.97
CA GLU A 333 -9.24 10.22 14.70
C GLU A 333 -9.49 8.72 14.43
N ALA A 334 -9.28 8.26 13.20
CA ALA A 334 -9.41 6.84 12.85
C ALA A 334 -8.27 6.01 13.45
N TYR A 335 -7.04 6.55 13.40
CA TYR A 335 -5.88 5.92 14.03
C TYR A 335 -6.11 5.69 15.53
N ASP A 336 -6.58 6.72 16.25
CA ASP A 336 -6.82 6.64 17.69
C ASP A 336 -7.93 5.63 18.02
N GLU A 337 -9.02 5.62 17.26
CA GLU A 337 -10.11 4.65 17.45
C GLU A 337 -9.66 3.22 17.24
N LEU A 338 -8.93 2.93 16.16
CA LEU A 338 -8.38 1.60 15.90
C LEU A 338 -7.34 1.18 16.95
N TYR A 339 -6.48 2.11 17.36
CA TYR A 339 -5.51 1.85 18.43
C TYR A 339 -6.20 1.48 19.75
N ASP A 340 -7.20 2.27 20.15
CA ASP A 340 -7.96 2.04 21.38
C ASP A 340 -8.73 0.72 21.33
N TYR A 341 -9.31 0.35 20.18
CA TYR A 341 -9.98 -0.93 19.95
C TYR A 341 -9.03 -2.12 20.20
N TYR A 342 -7.86 -2.14 19.57
CA TYR A 342 -6.87 -3.20 19.77
C TYR A 342 -6.29 -3.21 21.19
N MET A 343 -6.12 -2.05 21.81
CA MET A 343 -5.65 -1.96 23.20
C MET A 343 -6.69 -2.49 24.20
N ALA A 344 -7.98 -2.20 23.97
CA ALA A 344 -9.07 -2.68 24.83
C ALA A 344 -9.26 -4.20 24.79
N ASP A 345 -9.05 -4.81 23.60
CA ASP A 345 -9.16 -6.27 23.40
C ASP A 345 -10.52 -6.85 23.85
N GLU A 346 -11.61 -6.12 23.59
CA GLU A 346 -12.93 -6.52 24.05
C GLU A 346 -13.41 -7.83 23.40
N ASP A 347 -12.94 -8.13 22.20
CA ASP A 347 -13.26 -9.35 21.44
C ASP A 347 -12.36 -10.54 21.80
N GLY A 348 -11.37 -10.33 22.69
CA GLY A 348 -10.48 -11.40 23.16
C GLY A 348 -9.48 -11.90 22.08
N MET A 349 -9.14 -11.05 21.11
CA MET A 349 -8.22 -11.39 20.03
C MET A 349 -6.86 -11.87 20.56
N PHE A 350 -6.41 -11.33 21.69
CA PHE A 350 -5.14 -11.66 22.32
C PHE A 350 -5.22 -12.72 23.41
N GLU A 351 -6.40 -13.32 23.62
CA GLU A 351 -6.53 -14.47 24.52
C GLU A 351 -5.71 -15.67 24.02
N ASP A 352 -5.13 -16.42 24.95
CA ASP A 352 -4.30 -17.61 24.66
C ASP A 352 -3.06 -17.34 23.78
N THR A 353 -2.60 -16.08 23.66
CA THR A 353 -1.36 -15.75 22.96
C THR A 353 -0.12 -15.88 23.86
N ALA A 354 1.05 -16.05 23.24
CA ALA A 354 2.33 -16.08 23.97
C ALA A 354 2.64 -14.71 24.60
N ALA A 355 3.41 -14.72 25.67
CA ALA A 355 3.83 -13.48 26.34
C ALA A 355 4.54 -12.54 25.34
N GLY A 356 4.11 -11.28 25.26
CA GLY A 356 4.66 -10.27 24.35
C GLY A 356 4.03 -10.29 22.95
N TRP A 357 3.11 -11.22 22.67
CA TRP A 357 2.48 -11.30 21.33
C TRP A 357 1.55 -10.10 21.07
N LYS A 358 0.74 -9.69 22.05
CA LYS A 358 -0.12 -8.50 21.94
C LYS A 358 0.73 -7.24 21.67
N GLU A 359 1.77 -7.03 22.44
CA GLU A 359 2.68 -5.89 22.29
C GLU A 359 3.34 -5.88 20.91
N MET A 360 3.76 -7.04 20.41
CA MET A 360 4.31 -7.18 19.06
C MET A 360 3.27 -6.87 17.99
N TYR A 361 2.03 -7.39 18.13
CA TYR A 361 0.96 -7.12 17.17
C TYR A 361 0.61 -5.63 17.12
N ILE A 362 0.46 -4.99 18.28
CA ILE A 362 0.25 -3.54 18.37
C ILE A 362 1.41 -2.78 17.70
N GLU A 363 2.66 -3.14 17.98
CA GLU A 363 3.83 -2.52 17.36
C GLU A 363 3.88 -2.75 15.84
N THR A 364 3.36 -3.88 15.35
CA THR A 364 3.27 -4.19 13.92
C THR A 364 2.30 -3.25 13.20
N MET A 365 1.13 -3.02 13.77
CA MET A 365 0.08 -2.20 13.18
C MET A 365 0.25 -0.71 13.48
N PHE A 366 0.79 -0.39 14.66
CA PHE A 366 0.97 0.96 15.19
C PHE A 366 2.43 1.18 15.62
N PRO A 367 3.36 1.27 14.67
CA PRO A 367 4.79 1.36 14.99
C PRO A 367 5.10 2.55 15.88
N SER A 368 5.84 2.31 16.95
CA SER A 368 6.28 3.32 17.89
C SER A 368 7.18 4.37 17.23
N ALA A 369 7.31 5.54 17.88
CA ALA A 369 8.26 6.56 17.44
C ALA A 369 9.70 6.03 17.33
N ALA A 370 10.08 5.07 18.19
CA ALA A 370 11.40 4.42 18.14
C ALA A 370 11.57 3.54 16.90
N THR A 371 10.51 2.85 16.47
CA THR A 371 10.52 2.07 15.22
C THR A 371 10.53 2.98 14.00
N LEU A 372 9.67 4.00 13.96
CA LEU A 372 9.67 4.97 12.87
C LEU A 372 11.01 5.71 12.73
N ALA A 373 11.67 6.04 13.83
CA ALA A 373 12.97 6.73 13.81
C ALA A 373 14.12 5.91 13.18
N ARG A 374 13.97 4.57 13.09
CA ARG A 374 14.93 3.70 12.38
C ARG A 374 14.45 3.28 11.00
N CYS A 375 13.31 3.79 10.53
CA CYS A 375 12.82 3.58 9.19
C CYS A 375 13.16 4.76 8.27
N GLY A 376 13.11 4.52 6.97
CA GLY A 376 13.18 5.54 5.93
C GLY A 376 12.08 5.34 4.91
N VAL A 377 11.88 6.33 4.06
CA VAL A 377 10.91 6.33 2.97
C VAL A 377 11.62 6.01 1.66
N MET A 378 11.12 5.04 0.92
CA MET A 378 11.67 4.70 -0.39
C MET A 378 11.54 5.89 -1.35
N LYS A 379 12.55 6.08 -2.19
CA LYS A 379 12.63 7.19 -3.13
C LYS A 379 12.42 6.75 -4.58
N ASP A 380 12.08 7.71 -5.44
CA ASP A 380 12.16 7.51 -6.90
C ASP A 380 13.59 7.15 -7.30
N ILE A 381 13.73 6.08 -8.07
CA ILE A 381 15.04 5.53 -8.47
C ILE A 381 15.79 6.46 -9.44
N LYS A 382 15.10 7.39 -10.08
CA LYS A 382 15.67 8.35 -11.04
C LYS A 382 16.53 7.66 -12.11
N THR A 383 17.82 7.94 -12.13
CA THR A 383 18.77 7.40 -13.13
C THR A 383 19.17 5.94 -12.88
N GLY A 384 18.96 5.42 -11.67
CA GLY A 384 19.30 4.02 -11.31
C GLY A 384 18.35 2.97 -11.85
N LYS A 385 17.19 3.36 -12.43
CA LYS A 385 16.12 2.43 -12.84
C LYS A 385 16.61 1.31 -13.78
N ASN A 386 17.41 1.66 -14.80
CA ASN A 386 17.89 0.65 -15.76
C ASN A 386 18.87 -0.34 -15.11
N ALA A 387 19.75 0.15 -14.23
CA ALA A 387 20.71 -0.70 -13.52
C ALA A 387 19.99 -1.65 -12.54
N LEU A 388 19.00 -1.14 -11.81
CA LEU A 388 18.20 -1.93 -10.87
C LEU A 388 17.38 -2.98 -11.60
N ASN A 389 16.72 -2.63 -12.72
CA ASN A 389 15.97 -3.58 -13.53
C ASN A 389 16.88 -4.67 -14.15
N ALA A 390 18.08 -4.29 -14.62
CA ALA A 390 19.05 -5.25 -15.12
C ALA A 390 19.53 -6.19 -14.02
N MET A 391 19.81 -5.66 -12.83
CA MET A 391 20.15 -6.46 -11.65
C MET A 391 19.05 -7.49 -11.36
N TRP A 392 17.80 -7.05 -11.33
CA TRP A 392 16.66 -7.92 -11.03
C TRP A 392 16.46 -9.00 -12.08
N SER A 393 16.49 -8.65 -13.35
CA SER A 393 16.39 -9.62 -14.44
C SER A 393 17.49 -10.70 -14.39
N ASP A 394 18.71 -10.33 -13.95
CA ASP A 394 19.80 -11.29 -13.75
C ASP A 394 19.60 -12.24 -12.55
N LEU A 395 18.76 -11.84 -11.59
CA LEU A 395 18.49 -12.64 -10.39
C LEU A 395 17.32 -13.61 -10.57
N VAL A 396 16.29 -13.19 -11.33
CA VAL A 396 15.04 -13.93 -11.46
C VAL A 396 14.83 -14.58 -12.85
N GLY A 397 15.64 -14.18 -13.86
CA GLY A 397 15.61 -14.72 -15.22
C GLY A 397 16.53 -15.87 -15.39
#